data_d3eb68acb875efc0709d357e2510fda8
#
_entry.id   d3eb68acb875efc0709d357e2510fda8
#
_cell.length_a   1.000
_cell.length_b   1.000
_cell.length_c   1.000
_cell.angle_alpha   90.00
_cell.angle_beta   90.00
_cell.angle_gamma   90.00
#
_symmetry.space_group_name_H-M   'P 1'
#
loop_
_entity.id
_entity.type
_entity.pdbx_description
1 polymer ?
#
loop_
_entity_poly.entity_id
_entity_poly.type
_entity_poly.pdbx_seq_one_letter_code
_entity_poly.pdbx_strand_id
1 'polypeptide(L)'
;MTYPASRTYACYEDGRAGSGGGDLNPTNPACVAAVQIGGKQPLWDWYGNLISQAAGKHREIIADGDLCGPTTKYDAYNLARGDWPVTTLQAGARINFKYNAWAPHPGTWDQYVTKDGFDVTQPLKWSDLEPAPFDSITNPVASGGEYSWHGTLPNKSGRHIIYSIWQRNDSPEAFYSCSDVVFSGGNTGGDTQAPTAPGTPTATATANSVSLSWPAASDNTGVSGYTVYREAGATDVSVATTSGTTATVTGLSADTAYQFYVVARDAAGNTSSPSIAVSVRTSTGGTTPGACAVTYSVPSSWSGGFTANVSVKNTGTSAVSAWQLVWDVPAGQGITQAWSAEVAVAAGKATAKGASWNQNIQPGQTVSFGFNGTSQGTPTNPSSFALNGASCAAA
;
A
#
# COMPACT_ATOMS: atom_id res chain seq x y z
N MET A 1 -19.03 18.57 -2.37
CA MET A 1 -19.80 17.37 -2.74
C MET A 1 -19.64 16.33 -1.65
N THR A 2 -20.75 15.92 -1.00
CA THR A 2 -20.77 14.87 0.03
C THR A 2 -21.13 13.51 -0.56
N TYR A 3 -21.88 13.48 -1.67
CA TYR A 3 -22.14 12.26 -2.43
C TYR A 3 -22.36 12.53 -3.94
N PRO A 4 -21.61 11.87 -4.83
CA PRO A 4 -20.41 11.08 -4.53
C PRO A 4 -19.35 11.94 -3.83
N ALA A 5 -18.58 11.32 -2.92
CA ALA A 5 -17.67 12.07 -2.05
C ALA A 5 -16.55 12.74 -2.84
N SER A 6 -16.39 14.07 -2.68
CA SER A 6 -15.25 14.78 -3.25
C SER A 6 -13.93 14.38 -2.57
N ARG A 7 -12.78 14.55 -3.23
CA ARG A 7 -11.44 14.25 -2.65
C ARG A 7 -11.27 14.90 -1.28
N THR A 8 -11.61 16.19 -1.15
CA THR A 8 -11.50 16.92 0.10
C THR A 8 -12.40 16.33 1.19
N TYR A 9 -13.66 16.02 0.86
CA TYR A 9 -14.60 15.42 1.80
C TYR A 9 -14.23 13.97 2.16
N ALA A 10 -13.85 13.15 1.19
CA ALA A 10 -13.41 11.79 1.42
C ALA A 10 -12.18 11.73 2.34
N CYS A 11 -11.21 12.64 2.13
CA CYS A 11 -10.04 12.76 3.00
C CYS A 11 -10.37 13.31 4.40
N TYR A 12 -11.37 14.18 4.52
CA TYR A 12 -11.89 14.62 5.82
C TYR A 12 -12.50 13.44 6.59
N GLU A 13 -13.35 12.63 5.94
CA GLU A 13 -13.97 11.46 6.57
C GLU A 13 -12.93 10.38 6.94
N ASP A 14 -11.97 10.11 6.07
CA ASP A 14 -10.83 9.23 6.37
C ASP A 14 -10.01 9.75 7.55
N GLY A 15 -9.71 11.04 7.58
CA GLY A 15 -9.00 11.69 8.68
C GLY A 15 -9.76 11.65 10.00
N ARG A 16 -11.07 11.81 9.94
CA ARG A 16 -11.95 11.72 11.11
C ARG A 16 -12.01 10.30 11.67
N ALA A 17 -12.10 9.30 10.80
CA ALA A 17 -12.08 7.88 11.18
C ALA A 17 -10.74 7.48 11.81
N GLY A 18 -9.63 8.00 11.30
CA GLY A 18 -8.27 7.74 11.81
C GLY A 18 -7.89 8.52 13.07
N SER A 19 -8.71 9.47 13.51
CA SER A 19 -8.34 10.40 14.58
C SER A 19 -8.51 9.86 16.00
N GLY A 20 -9.32 8.84 16.20
CA GLY A 20 -9.66 8.37 17.54
C GLY A 20 -10.30 9.46 18.44
N GLY A 21 -10.91 10.50 17.85
CA GLY A 21 -11.52 11.64 18.54
C GLY A 21 -10.59 12.85 18.74
N GLY A 22 -9.38 12.82 18.17
CA GLY A 22 -8.42 13.94 18.17
C GLY A 22 -8.40 14.74 16.86
N ASP A 23 -7.22 15.22 16.49
CA ASP A 23 -7.00 15.92 15.22
C ASP A 23 -7.13 14.99 14.01
N LEU A 24 -7.50 15.52 12.84
CA LEU A 24 -7.69 14.73 11.63
C LEU A 24 -6.41 14.03 11.20
N ASN A 25 -6.45 12.70 11.05
CA ASN A 25 -5.33 11.87 10.66
C ASN A 25 -5.75 10.89 9.55
N PRO A 26 -5.71 11.32 8.29
CA PRO A 26 -6.05 10.43 7.18
C PRO A 26 -5.07 9.27 7.07
N THR A 27 -5.57 8.12 6.63
CA THR A 27 -4.84 6.88 6.44
C THR A 27 -4.70 6.49 4.97
N ASN A 28 -5.60 6.97 4.12
CA ASN A 28 -5.51 6.76 2.68
C ASN A 28 -4.23 7.42 2.12
N PRO A 29 -3.41 6.73 1.30
CA PRO A 29 -2.12 7.25 0.85
C PRO A 29 -2.21 8.57 0.06
N ALA A 30 -3.26 8.78 -0.74
CA ALA A 30 -3.44 10.04 -1.46
C ALA A 30 -3.81 11.18 -0.52
N CYS A 31 -4.68 10.95 0.46
CA CYS A 31 -5.06 11.91 1.48
C CYS A 31 -3.86 12.28 2.38
N VAL A 32 -3.03 11.31 2.75
CA VAL A 32 -1.78 11.55 3.48
C VAL A 32 -0.83 12.43 2.68
N ALA A 33 -0.64 12.13 1.38
CA ALA A 33 0.20 12.95 0.51
C ALA A 33 -0.33 14.38 0.35
N ALA A 34 -1.65 14.56 0.21
CA ALA A 34 -2.27 15.88 0.15
C ALA A 34 -2.04 16.69 1.43
N VAL A 35 -2.14 16.07 2.60
CA VAL A 35 -1.86 16.70 3.90
C VAL A 35 -0.37 17.06 4.04
N GLN A 36 0.53 16.22 3.55
CA GLN A 36 1.97 16.52 3.58
C GLN A 36 2.33 17.75 2.74
N ILE A 37 1.63 18.00 1.65
CA ILE A 37 1.85 19.15 0.75
C ILE A 37 1.10 20.39 1.22
N GLY A 38 -0.22 20.26 1.44
CA GLY A 38 -1.13 21.39 1.68
C GLY A 38 -1.51 21.61 3.14
N GLY A 39 -1.02 20.77 4.06
CA GLY A 39 -1.43 20.81 5.47
C GLY A 39 -2.87 20.29 5.70
N LYS A 40 -3.35 20.43 6.93
CA LYS A 40 -4.67 19.94 7.36
C LYS A 40 -5.81 20.94 7.17
N GLN A 41 -5.51 22.21 6.90
CA GLN A 41 -6.54 23.25 6.78
C GLN A 41 -7.60 22.93 5.70
N PRO A 42 -7.26 22.38 4.52
CA PRO A 42 -8.26 21.98 3.52
C PRO A 42 -9.20 20.87 3.99
N LEU A 43 -8.80 20.05 4.96
CA LEU A 43 -9.69 19.03 5.52
C LEU A 43 -10.77 19.67 6.41
N TRP A 44 -10.39 20.64 7.24
CA TRP A 44 -11.34 21.37 8.09
C TRP A 44 -12.29 22.24 7.28
N ASP A 45 -11.83 22.77 6.14
CA ASP A 45 -12.59 23.58 5.19
C ASP A 45 -12.93 22.83 3.91
N TRP A 46 -13.19 21.51 3.98
CA TRP A 46 -13.38 20.63 2.81
C TRP A 46 -14.47 21.13 1.82
N TYR A 47 -15.37 21.99 2.27
CA TYR A 47 -16.44 22.61 1.50
C TYR A 47 -16.04 23.95 0.83
N GLY A 48 -14.89 24.52 1.15
CA GLY A 48 -14.46 25.87 0.76
C GLY A 48 -13.58 25.94 -0.49
N ASN A 49 -13.58 24.91 -1.34
CA ASN A 49 -12.78 24.91 -2.59
C ASN A 49 -13.48 25.76 -3.65
N LEU A 50 -13.19 27.09 -3.66
CA LEU A 50 -13.91 28.09 -4.44
C LEU A 50 -13.00 29.13 -5.08
N ILE A 51 -13.52 29.78 -6.13
CA ILE A 51 -12.98 31.02 -6.71
C ILE A 51 -14.07 32.10 -6.57
N SER A 52 -13.74 33.21 -5.88
CA SER A 52 -14.68 34.27 -5.56
C SER A 52 -15.13 35.13 -6.76
N GLN A 53 -14.36 35.14 -7.84
CA GLN A 53 -14.61 35.92 -9.05
C GLN A 53 -14.63 35.04 -10.31
N ALA A 54 -15.27 33.89 -10.22
CA ALA A 54 -15.35 32.94 -11.32
C ALA A 54 -16.29 33.42 -12.44
N ALA A 55 -17.45 33.98 -12.09
CA ALA A 55 -18.43 34.60 -12.99
C ALA A 55 -18.73 33.78 -14.25
N GLY A 56 -18.75 32.42 -14.14
CA GLY A 56 -18.99 31.51 -15.26
C GLY A 56 -17.77 31.26 -16.17
N LYS A 57 -16.63 31.88 -15.90
CA LYS A 57 -15.42 31.82 -16.76
C LYS A 57 -14.48 30.67 -16.38
N HIS A 58 -15.03 29.56 -15.94
CA HIS A 58 -14.28 28.44 -15.35
C HIS A 58 -13.10 27.98 -16.22
N ARG A 59 -13.32 27.80 -17.53
CA ARG A 59 -12.29 27.35 -18.48
C ARG A 59 -11.23 28.41 -18.81
N GLU A 60 -11.52 29.69 -18.56
CA GLU A 60 -10.59 30.77 -18.80
C GLU A 60 -9.65 30.99 -17.60
N ILE A 61 -10.13 30.71 -16.39
CA ILE A 61 -9.43 31.07 -15.15
C ILE A 61 -8.81 29.87 -14.41
N ILE A 62 -9.21 28.63 -14.74
CA ILE A 62 -8.63 27.43 -14.15
C ILE A 62 -7.79 26.73 -15.21
N ALA A 63 -6.49 26.61 -14.93
CA ALA A 63 -5.55 25.95 -15.83
C ALA A 63 -5.77 24.43 -15.87
N ASP A 64 -5.35 23.81 -16.96
CA ASP A 64 -5.20 22.35 -17.05
C ASP A 64 -4.27 21.87 -15.92
N GLY A 65 -4.69 20.83 -15.20
CA GLY A 65 -3.99 20.32 -14.03
C GLY A 65 -4.52 20.83 -12.69
N ASP A 66 -5.26 21.96 -12.67
CA ASP A 66 -5.70 22.63 -11.43
C ASP A 66 -7.21 22.46 -11.14
N LEU A 67 -7.91 21.61 -11.90
CA LEU A 67 -9.36 21.52 -11.82
C LEU A 67 -9.89 21.09 -10.46
N CYS A 68 -9.20 20.17 -9.79
CA CYS A 68 -9.64 19.62 -8.50
C CYS A 68 -9.32 20.51 -7.30
N GLY A 69 -8.37 21.43 -7.46
CA GLY A 69 -7.93 22.37 -6.45
C GLY A 69 -7.43 23.67 -7.08
N PRO A 70 -8.33 24.57 -7.57
CA PRO A 70 -7.95 25.73 -8.38
C PRO A 70 -7.33 26.88 -7.58
N THR A 71 -7.02 26.67 -6.32
CA THR A 71 -6.35 27.67 -5.46
C THR A 71 -5.24 27.01 -4.66
N THR A 72 -4.24 27.80 -4.25
CA THR A 72 -3.07 27.32 -3.49
C THR A 72 -3.44 26.54 -2.24
N LYS A 73 -4.57 26.84 -1.59
CA LYS A 73 -5.08 26.11 -0.43
C LYS A 73 -5.44 24.66 -0.77
N TYR A 74 -5.98 24.42 -1.96
CA TYR A 74 -6.47 23.10 -2.38
C TYR A 74 -5.60 22.45 -3.46
N ASP A 75 -4.47 23.04 -3.81
CA ASP A 75 -3.57 22.57 -4.88
C ASP A 75 -3.15 21.10 -4.72
N ALA A 76 -2.94 20.64 -3.50
CA ALA A 76 -2.60 19.26 -3.21
C ALA A 76 -3.68 18.22 -3.65
N TYR A 77 -4.91 18.65 -3.91
CA TYR A 77 -5.98 17.79 -4.40
C TYR A 77 -5.97 17.61 -5.92
N ASN A 78 -5.05 18.29 -6.62
CA ASN A 78 -4.75 18.07 -8.04
C ASN A 78 -3.80 16.89 -8.29
N LEU A 79 -3.20 16.31 -7.27
CA LEU A 79 -2.26 15.17 -7.43
C LEU A 79 -2.84 14.10 -8.36
N ALA A 80 -2.11 13.81 -9.42
CA ALA A 80 -2.42 12.81 -10.42
C ALA A 80 -2.09 11.41 -9.87
N ARG A 81 -3.08 10.78 -9.24
CA ARG A 81 -2.92 9.52 -8.49
C ARG A 81 -4.13 8.62 -8.65
N GLY A 82 -3.87 7.32 -8.75
CA GLY A 82 -4.91 6.29 -8.85
C GLY A 82 -5.40 5.74 -7.49
N ASP A 83 -4.92 6.24 -6.36
CA ASP A 83 -5.22 5.72 -5.02
C ASP A 83 -6.07 6.68 -4.14
N TRP A 84 -6.68 7.72 -4.75
CA TRP A 84 -7.72 8.50 -4.07
C TRP A 84 -8.87 7.61 -3.61
N PRO A 85 -9.54 7.91 -2.48
CA PRO A 85 -10.76 7.23 -2.08
C PRO A 85 -11.81 7.29 -3.19
N VAL A 86 -12.50 6.18 -3.46
CA VAL A 86 -13.48 6.08 -4.54
C VAL A 86 -14.89 5.82 -4.02
N THR A 87 -15.88 6.37 -4.72
CA THR A 87 -17.29 5.97 -4.58
C THR A 87 -17.66 5.01 -5.70
N THR A 88 -18.13 3.79 -5.36
CA THR A 88 -18.65 2.87 -6.37
C THR A 88 -20.07 3.28 -6.75
N LEU A 89 -20.31 3.43 -8.05
CA LEU A 89 -21.59 3.87 -8.62
C LEU A 89 -22.06 2.86 -9.67
N GLN A 90 -23.38 2.63 -9.74
CA GLN A 90 -23.97 1.84 -10.81
C GLN A 90 -24.16 2.73 -12.05
N ALA A 91 -23.56 2.39 -13.18
CA ALA A 91 -23.71 3.12 -14.43
C ALA A 91 -25.19 3.24 -14.86
N GLY A 92 -25.57 4.40 -15.38
CA GLY A 92 -26.95 4.68 -15.79
C GLY A 92 -27.96 4.76 -14.63
N ALA A 93 -27.55 4.52 -13.40
CA ALA A 93 -28.45 4.58 -12.26
C ALA A 93 -28.90 6.00 -11.94
N ARG A 94 -30.09 6.13 -11.40
CA ARG A 94 -30.55 7.38 -10.82
C ARG A 94 -30.11 7.43 -9.36
N ILE A 95 -29.28 8.42 -9.00
CA ILE A 95 -28.78 8.61 -7.65
C ILE A 95 -29.29 9.91 -7.04
N ASN A 96 -29.18 10.04 -5.73
CA ASN A 96 -29.40 11.29 -5.03
C ASN A 96 -28.04 11.97 -4.80
N PHE A 97 -27.71 12.99 -5.59
CA PHE A 97 -26.55 13.84 -5.36
C PHE A 97 -26.75 14.63 -4.07
N LYS A 98 -25.64 14.83 -3.34
CA LYS A 98 -25.64 15.58 -2.10
C LYS A 98 -24.50 16.57 -2.06
N TYR A 99 -24.79 17.77 -1.64
CA TYR A 99 -23.84 18.85 -1.50
C TYR A 99 -24.06 19.60 -0.17
N ASN A 100 -22.99 20.07 0.45
CA ASN A 100 -23.09 20.82 1.70
C ASN A 100 -23.86 22.13 1.49
N ALA A 101 -24.80 22.43 2.38
CA ALA A 101 -25.60 23.65 2.41
C ALA A 101 -25.47 24.37 3.76
N TRP A 102 -24.26 24.44 4.30
CA TRP A 102 -24.00 25.12 5.57
C TRP A 102 -24.35 26.61 5.50
N ALA A 103 -24.06 27.24 4.36
CA ALA A 103 -24.54 28.56 4.01
C ALA A 103 -25.26 28.46 2.65
N PRO A 104 -26.57 28.29 2.64
CA PRO A 104 -27.31 28.07 1.41
C PRO A 104 -27.38 29.33 0.54
N HIS A 105 -27.04 29.15 -0.74
CA HIS A 105 -27.12 30.17 -1.77
C HIS A 105 -27.76 29.60 -3.03
N PRO A 106 -28.49 30.41 -3.81
CA PRO A 106 -29.00 29.97 -5.11
C PRO A 106 -27.84 29.78 -6.11
N GLY A 107 -27.98 28.81 -7.00
CA GLY A 107 -26.96 28.55 -8.00
C GLY A 107 -27.31 27.35 -8.89
N THR A 108 -26.39 27.09 -9.82
CA THR A 108 -26.46 25.96 -10.73
C THR A 108 -25.31 24.99 -10.44
N TRP A 109 -25.63 23.71 -10.34
CA TRP A 109 -24.64 22.62 -10.20
C TRP A 109 -24.54 21.88 -11.53
N ASP A 110 -23.37 21.93 -12.14
CA ASP A 110 -23.03 21.20 -13.36
C ASP A 110 -22.12 20.03 -13.00
N GLN A 111 -22.48 18.81 -13.43
CA GLN A 111 -21.75 17.57 -13.19
C GLN A 111 -21.12 17.11 -14.49
N TYR A 112 -19.80 17.19 -14.60
CA TYR A 112 -19.03 16.65 -15.71
C TYR A 112 -18.44 15.29 -15.31
N VAL A 113 -18.13 14.46 -16.29
CA VAL A 113 -17.40 13.21 -16.11
C VAL A 113 -16.24 13.14 -17.07
N THR A 114 -15.17 12.47 -16.69
CA THR A 114 -14.04 12.21 -17.58
C THR A 114 -14.46 11.33 -18.77
N LYS A 115 -13.81 11.52 -19.90
CA LYS A 115 -13.94 10.68 -21.08
C LYS A 115 -13.47 9.25 -20.80
N ASP A 116 -13.96 8.29 -21.58
CA ASP A 116 -13.43 6.93 -21.55
C ASP A 116 -11.95 6.93 -21.92
N GLY A 117 -11.17 6.08 -21.24
CA GLY A 117 -9.72 6.02 -21.41
C GLY A 117 -8.92 7.12 -20.70
N PHE A 118 -9.56 7.95 -19.85
CA PHE A 118 -8.83 8.91 -19.01
C PHE A 118 -7.89 8.20 -18.04
N ASP A 119 -6.61 8.57 -18.06
CA ASP A 119 -5.59 8.05 -17.14
C ASP A 119 -5.56 8.91 -15.86
N VAL A 120 -6.05 8.36 -14.76
CA VAL A 120 -6.09 9.03 -13.44
C VAL A 120 -4.71 9.36 -12.87
N THR A 121 -3.63 8.83 -13.46
CA THR A 121 -2.25 9.12 -13.08
C THR A 121 -1.67 10.31 -13.85
N GLN A 122 -2.48 10.97 -14.70
CA GLN A 122 -2.15 12.22 -15.37
C GLN A 122 -2.93 13.38 -14.75
N PRO A 123 -2.37 14.62 -14.79
CA PRO A 123 -3.11 15.80 -14.36
C PRO A 123 -4.41 15.96 -15.16
N LEU A 124 -5.52 16.20 -14.45
CA LEU A 124 -6.84 16.37 -15.07
C LEU A 124 -6.90 17.68 -15.88
N LYS A 125 -7.25 17.59 -17.16
CA LYS A 125 -7.40 18.72 -18.07
C LYS A 125 -8.87 18.93 -18.44
N TRP A 126 -9.21 20.12 -18.88
CA TRP A 126 -10.54 20.39 -19.43
C TRP A 126 -10.88 19.53 -20.63
N SER A 127 -9.88 19.16 -21.44
CA SER A 127 -10.04 18.26 -22.59
C SER A 127 -10.37 16.81 -22.21
N ASP A 128 -10.09 16.41 -20.97
CA ASP A 128 -10.35 15.06 -20.48
C ASP A 128 -11.80 14.89 -20.02
N LEU A 129 -12.53 15.98 -19.83
CA LEU A 129 -13.94 15.96 -19.49
C LEU A 129 -14.81 15.80 -20.74
N GLU A 130 -15.96 15.16 -20.59
CA GLU A 130 -17.00 15.21 -21.62
C GLU A 130 -17.36 16.69 -21.92
N PRO A 131 -17.70 17.03 -23.17
CA PRO A 131 -17.86 18.43 -23.58
C PRO A 131 -19.02 19.15 -22.89
N ALA A 132 -20.02 18.42 -22.42
CA ALA A 132 -21.17 18.92 -21.70
C ALA A 132 -21.33 18.21 -20.36
N PRO A 133 -21.95 18.88 -19.36
CA PRO A 133 -22.32 18.19 -18.12
C PRO A 133 -23.35 17.10 -18.41
N PHE A 134 -23.25 15.97 -17.75
CA PHE A 134 -24.23 14.88 -17.84
C PHE A 134 -25.45 15.13 -16.94
N ASP A 135 -25.31 16.02 -15.96
CA ASP A 135 -26.39 16.46 -15.06
C ASP A 135 -26.21 17.93 -14.74
N SER A 136 -27.28 18.68 -14.75
CA SER A 136 -27.30 20.12 -14.42
C SER A 136 -28.59 20.45 -13.69
N ILE A 137 -28.46 21.09 -12.52
CA ILE A 137 -29.62 21.48 -11.71
C ILE A 137 -29.47 22.90 -11.18
N THR A 138 -30.53 23.69 -11.30
CA THR A 138 -30.56 25.06 -10.75
C THR A 138 -31.46 25.11 -9.52
N ASN A 139 -30.91 25.66 -8.44
CA ASN A 139 -31.61 25.88 -7.17
C ASN A 139 -32.20 24.57 -6.58
N PRO A 140 -31.45 23.50 -6.40
CA PRO A 140 -31.94 22.30 -5.73
C PRO A 140 -32.36 22.63 -4.31
N VAL A 141 -33.26 21.82 -3.77
CA VAL A 141 -33.81 22.04 -2.41
C VAL A 141 -32.68 21.85 -1.38
N ALA A 142 -32.51 22.84 -0.51
CA ALA A 142 -31.69 22.73 0.68
C ALA A 142 -32.53 22.30 1.89
N SER A 143 -32.16 21.24 2.56
CA SER A 143 -32.82 20.76 3.77
C SER A 143 -31.79 20.05 4.67
N GLY A 144 -31.87 20.27 5.97
CA GLY A 144 -30.99 19.60 6.95
C GLY A 144 -29.53 19.91 6.78
N GLY A 145 -29.15 21.07 6.19
CA GLY A 145 -27.76 21.42 5.94
C GLY A 145 -27.15 20.82 4.66
N GLU A 146 -27.98 20.19 3.81
CA GLU A 146 -27.57 19.66 2.51
C GLU A 146 -28.48 20.16 1.38
N TYR A 147 -27.88 20.41 0.21
CA TYR A 147 -28.61 20.36 -1.05
C TYR A 147 -28.68 18.91 -1.52
N SER A 148 -29.85 18.50 -2.00
CA SER A 148 -30.01 17.18 -2.59
C SER A 148 -30.89 17.20 -3.82
N TRP A 149 -30.55 16.40 -4.82
CA TRP A 149 -31.32 16.24 -6.05
C TRP A 149 -31.04 14.88 -6.68
N HIS A 150 -32.02 14.42 -7.45
CA HIS A 150 -31.88 13.19 -8.20
C HIS A 150 -31.34 13.48 -9.61
N GLY A 151 -30.22 12.90 -9.98
CA GLY A 151 -29.67 12.91 -11.33
C GLY A 151 -29.39 11.50 -11.83
N THR A 152 -29.30 11.36 -13.16
CA THR A 152 -28.99 10.08 -13.81
C THR A 152 -27.50 10.06 -14.16
N LEU A 153 -26.82 9.02 -13.68
CA LEU A 153 -25.41 8.82 -13.96
C LEU A 153 -25.17 8.47 -15.45
N PRO A 154 -24.05 8.84 -16.01
CA PRO A 154 -23.67 8.45 -17.35
C PRO A 154 -23.42 6.94 -17.42
N ASN A 155 -23.54 6.39 -18.64
CA ASN A 155 -23.26 4.99 -18.89
C ASN A 155 -21.75 4.80 -19.13
N LYS A 156 -20.97 4.81 -18.07
CA LYS A 156 -19.52 4.66 -18.03
C LYS A 156 -19.13 3.35 -17.35
N SER A 157 -17.90 2.91 -17.54
CA SER A 157 -17.33 1.74 -16.86
C SER A 157 -15.94 2.04 -16.31
N GLY A 158 -15.58 1.39 -15.20
CA GLY A 158 -14.26 1.59 -14.58
C GLY A 158 -14.10 2.93 -13.85
N ARG A 159 -12.87 3.38 -13.73
CA ARG A 159 -12.52 4.55 -12.92
C ARG A 159 -12.65 5.84 -13.70
N HIS A 160 -13.35 6.79 -13.12
CA HIS A 160 -13.59 8.13 -13.65
C HIS A 160 -13.49 9.18 -12.54
N ILE A 161 -13.45 10.44 -12.93
CA ILE A 161 -13.63 11.59 -12.04
C ILE A 161 -14.94 12.28 -12.44
N ILE A 162 -15.83 12.48 -11.46
CA ILE A 162 -16.94 13.42 -11.60
C ILE A 162 -16.43 14.78 -11.11
N TYR A 163 -16.43 15.75 -12.02
CA TYR A 163 -16.04 17.13 -11.75
C TYR A 163 -17.31 17.99 -11.60
N SER A 164 -17.50 18.54 -10.41
CA SER A 164 -18.65 19.38 -10.06
C SER A 164 -18.27 20.84 -10.05
N ILE A 165 -19.08 21.66 -10.68
CA ILE A 165 -19.06 23.12 -10.61
C ILE A 165 -20.37 23.59 -9.99
N TRP A 166 -20.33 24.29 -8.87
CA TRP A 166 -21.45 25.06 -8.37
C TRP A 166 -21.19 26.53 -8.61
N GLN A 167 -21.86 27.13 -9.63
CA GLN A 167 -21.86 28.57 -9.88
C GLN A 167 -23.03 29.21 -9.16
N ARG A 168 -22.75 30.16 -8.26
CA ARG A 168 -23.79 30.93 -7.59
C ARG A 168 -24.48 31.87 -8.57
N ASN A 169 -25.77 32.14 -8.34
CA ASN A 169 -26.58 33.10 -9.13
C ASN A 169 -26.65 34.46 -8.46
N ASP A 170 -26.35 34.54 -7.16
CA ASP A 170 -26.39 35.78 -6.35
C ASP A 170 -25.00 36.42 -6.16
N SER A 171 -23.95 35.79 -6.67
CA SER A 171 -22.59 36.31 -6.66
C SER A 171 -21.75 35.69 -7.79
N PRO A 172 -20.58 36.31 -8.14
CA PRO A 172 -19.66 35.71 -9.14
C PRO A 172 -18.91 34.48 -8.64
N GLU A 173 -19.12 34.04 -7.41
CA GLU A 173 -18.42 32.94 -6.77
C GLU A 173 -18.82 31.58 -7.33
N ALA A 174 -17.85 30.68 -7.51
CA ALA A 174 -18.11 29.30 -7.87
C ALA A 174 -17.27 28.35 -7.03
N PHE A 175 -17.82 27.17 -6.75
CA PHE A 175 -17.20 26.09 -6.01
C PHE A 175 -16.91 24.90 -6.92
N TYR A 176 -15.81 24.19 -6.62
CA TYR A 176 -15.29 23.12 -7.45
C TYR A 176 -15.03 21.86 -6.62
N SER A 177 -15.27 20.71 -7.20
CA SER A 177 -14.93 19.46 -6.56
C SER A 177 -14.69 18.32 -7.55
N CYS A 178 -13.70 17.50 -7.29
CA CYS A 178 -13.46 16.22 -7.95
C CYS A 178 -13.89 15.08 -7.04
N SER A 179 -14.73 14.20 -7.53
CA SER A 179 -15.10 12.94 -6.90
C SER A 179 -14.56 11.79 -7.73
N ASP A 180 -13.64 11.02 -7.16
CA ASP A 180 -13.15 9.79 -7.80
C ASP A 180 -14.21 8.71 -7.67
N VAL A 181 -14.61 8.11 -8.78
CA VAL A 181 -15.69 7.12 -8.83
C VAL A 181 -15.27 5.88 -9.61
N VAL A 182 -15.89 4.75 -9.28
CA VAL A 182 -15.79 3.53 -10.10
C VAL A 182 -17.20 3.16 -10.54
N PHE A 183 -17.45 3.20 -11.85
CA PHE A 183 -18.71 2.77 -12.42
C PHE A 183 -18.74 1.25 -12.57
N SER A 184 -19.76 0.61 -11.98
CA SER A 184 -20.08 -0.80 -12.13
C SER A 184 -21.32 -0.99 -13.00
N GLY A 185 -21.41 -2.09 -13.73
CA GLY A 185 -22.61 -2.48 -14.50
C GLY A 185 -22.98 -1.55 -15.65
N GLY A 186 -22.08 -0.68 -16.08
CA GLY A 186 -22.26 0.10 -17.30
C GLY A 186 -22.38 -0.84 -18.50
N ASN A 187 -23.24 -0.44 -19.46
CA ASN A 187 -23.29 -1.15 -20.72
C ASN A 187 -21.90 -1.10 -21.33
N THR A 188 -21.25 -2.21 -21.38
CA THR A 188 -20.02 -2.43 -22.10
C THR A 188 -20.31 -2.41 -23.62
N GLY A 189 -20.76 -1.28 -24.18
CA GLY A 189 -20.17 -0.79 -25.43
C GLY A 189 -18.74 -0.44 -25.08
N GLY A 190 -18.31 -0.83 -23.89
CA GLY A 190 -17.13 -0.85 -23.14
C GLY A 190 -16.22 -1.94 -23.62
N ASP A 191 -14.98 -1.73 -23.35
CA ASP A 191 -13.87 -2.57 -23.72
C ASP A 191 -14.17 -4.05 -23.49
N THR A 192 -14.19 -4.79 -24.56
CA THR A 192 -14.24 -6.26 -24.57
C THR A 192 -12.90 -6.86 -24.98
N GLN A 193 -11.92 -5.98 -25.26
CA GLN A 193 -10.59 -6.40 -25.64
C GLN A 193 -9.77 -6.64 -24.36
N ALA A 194 -9.32 -7.87 -24.21
CA ALA A 194 -8.42 -8.20 -23.09
C ALA A 194 -7.02 -7.59 -23.33
N PRO A 195 -6.31 -7.21 -22.27
CA PRO A 195 -4.92 -6.81 -22.36
C PRO A 195 -4.06 -7.86 -23.09
N THR A 196 -2.98 -7.44 -23.71
CA THR A 196 -1.94 -8.36 -24.16
C THR A 196 -1.38 -9.15 -22.99
N ALA A 197 -0.85 -10.35 -23.25
CA ALA A 197 -0.12 -11.08 -22.22
C ALA A 197 1.07 -10.24 -21.70
N PRO A 198 1.33 -10.21 -20.39
CA PRO A 198 2.56 -9.63 -19.85
C PRO A 198 3.79 -10.34 -20.44
N GLY A 199 4.92 -9.64 -20.54
CA GLY A 199 6.18 -10.27 -20.91
C GLY A 199 6.60 -11.34 -19.91
N THR A 200 7.51 -12.25 -20.31
CA THR A 200 8.05 -13.30 -19.46
C THR A 200 8.69 -12.68 -18.19
N PRO A 201 8.26 -13.07 -17.00
CA PRO A 201 8.85 -12.56 -15.76
C PRO A 201 10.31 -12.96 -15.60
N THR A 202 11.11 -12.09 -15.00
CA THR A 202 12.40 -12.44 -14.41
C THR A 202 12.20 -12.67 -12.92
N ALA A 203 12.97 -13.59 -12.35
CA ALA A 203 12.84 -13.99 -10.94
C ALA A 203 14.19 -13.97 -10.23
N THR A 204 14.19 -13.42 -9.01
CA THR A 204 15.34 -13.51 -8.07
C THR A 204 14.85 -14.12 -6.78
N ALA A 205 15.51 -15.20 -6.33
CA ALA A 205 15.08 -15.96 -5.16
C ALA A 205 16.00 -15.77 -3.95
N THR A 206 15.39 -15.77 -2.77
CA THR A 206 16.05 -16.05 -1.48
C THR A 206 15.66 -17.45 -1.01
N ALA A 207 15.94 -17.79 0.24
CA ALA A 207 15.53 -19.07 0.81
C ALA A 207 14.00 -19.19 0.99
N ASN A 208 13.30 -18.08 1.20
CA ASN A 208 11.88 -18.08 1.54
C ASN A 208 11.04 -17.05 0.77
N SER A 209 11.61 -16.43 -0.24
CA SER A 209 10.90 -15.47 -1.09
C SER A 209 11.40 -15.48 -2.53
N VAL A 210 10.56 -15.01 -3.45
CA VAL A 210 10.90 -14.76 -4.85
C VAL A 210 10.41 -13.36 -5.22
N SER A 211 11.31 -12.52 -5.71
CA SER A 211 10.99 -11.23 -6.32
C SER A 211 10.88 -11.41 -7.82
N LEU A 212 9.76 -10.94 -8.39
CA LEU A 212 9.42 -11.03 -9.80
C LEU A 212 9.37 -9.64 -10.42
N SER A 213 9.81 -9.50 -11.65
CA SER A 213 9.58 -8.32 -12.48
C SER A 213 9.31 -8.73 -13.93
N TRP A 214 8.42 -8.02 -14.62
CA TRP A 214 7.98 -8.36 -15.97
C TRP A 214 7.79 -7.13 -16.86
N PRO A 215 7.96 -7.26 -18.18
CA PRO A 215 7.55 -6.24 -19.13
C PRO A 215 6.04 -6.04 -19.08
N ALA A 216 5.62 -4.76 -19.11
CA ALA A 216 4.22 -4.40 -19.04
C ALA A 216 3.40 -4.97 -20.19
N ALA A 217 2.16 -5.33 -19.89
CA ALA A 217 1.12 -5.56 -20.90
C ALA A 217 0.62 -4.24 -21.46
N SER A 218 0.01 -4.26 -22.62
CA SER A 218 -0.70 -3.13 -23.24
C SER A 218 -2.17 -3.45 -23.46
N ASP A 219 -2.99 -2.42 -23.44
CA ASP A 219 -4.43 -2.51 -23.66
C ASP A 219 -4.95 -1.22 -24.32
N ASN A 220 -6.07 -1.29 -25.02
CA ASN A 220 -6.67 -0.14 -25.72
C ASN A 220 -7.24 0.92 -24.74
N THR A 221 -7.65 0.51 -23.53
CA THR A 221 -8.17 1.39 -22.48
C THR A 221 -7.21 1.48 -21.28
N GLY A 222 -6.17 0.64 -21.26
CA GLY A 222 -5.13 0.61 -20.25
C GLY A 222 -5.21 -0.57 -19.27
N VAL A 223 -4.06 -1.02 -18.80
CA VAL A 223 -3.93 -2.10 -17.81
C VAL A 223 -4.15 -1.54 -16.41
N SER A 224 -5.14 -2.07 -15.68
CA SER A 224 -5.46 -1.65 -14.32
C SER A 224 -4.63 -2.39 -13.25
N GLY A 225 -4.06 -3.56 -13.58
CA GLY A 225 -3.23 -4.32 -12.65
C GLY A 225 -2.86 -5.71 -13.14
N TYR A 226 -2.12 -6.41 -12.28
CA TYR A 226 -1.58 -7.74 -12.53
C TYR A 226 -1.87 -8.67 -11.36
N THR A 227 -2.07 -9.94 -11.68
CA THR A 227 -2.15 -11.03 -10.70
C THR A 227 -1.03 -12.01 -10.99
N VAL A 228 -0.23 -12.31 -9.97
CA VAL A 228 0.81 -13.34 -10.02
C VAL A 228 0.23 -14.66 -9.56
N TYR A 229 0.42 -15.69 -10.34
CA TYR A 229 0.03 -17.06 -10.03
C TYR A 229 1.26 -17.93 -9.82
N ARG A 230 1.14 -18.86 -8.88
CA ARG A 230 2.07 -19.96 -8.70
C ARG A 230 1.40 -21.22 -9.24
N GLU A 231 2.09 -21.91 -10.15
CA GLU A 231 1.66 -23.25 -10.61
C GLU A 231 1.70 -24.23 -9.44
N ALA A 232 0.61 -24.94 -9.22
CA ALA A 232 0.43 -25.87 -8.09
C ALA A 232 -0.27 -27.17 -8.52
N GLY A 233 -0.04 -27.62 -9.76
CA GLY A 233 -0.62 -28.85 -10.31
C GLY A 233 -2.00 -28.64 -10.93
N ALA A 234 -3.06 -29.21 -10.34
CA ALA A 234 -4.40 -29.16 -10.93
C ALA A 234 -5.07 -27.78 -10.82
N THR A 235 -4.67 -26.94 -9.90
CA THR A 235 -5.24 -25.61 -9.67
C THR A 235 -4.14 -24.64 -9.23
N ASP A 236 -3.94 -23.59 -10.01
CA ASP A 236 -2.95 -22.57 -9.71
C ASP A 236 -3.42 -21.62 -8.61
N VAL A 237 -2.48 -21.10 -7.85
CA VAL A 237 -2.76 -20.28 -6.68
C VAL A 237 -2.36 -18.83 -6.98
N SER A 238 -3.30 -17.89 -6.84
CA SER A 238 -2.98 -16.46 -6.83
C SER A 238 -2.17 -16.13 -5.57
N VAL A 239 -0.96 -15.60 -5.75
CA VAL A 239 0.00 -15.34 -4.67
C VAL A 239 0.32 -13.85 -4.46
N ALA A 240 0.02 -13.00 -5.44
CA ALA A 240 0.15 -11.54 -5.31
C ALA A 240 -0.72 -10.81 -6.33
N THR A 241 -1.15 -9.60 -6.00
CA THR A 241 -1.76 -8.62 -6.91
C THR A 241 -1.06 -7.28 -6.78
N THR A 242 -0.90 -6.56 -7.92
CA THR A 242 -0.20 -5.27 -7.95
C THR A 242 -0.70 -4.44 -9.13
N SER A 243 -0.63 -3.12 -9.03
CA SER A 243 -0.81 -2.22 -10.18
C SER A 243 0.48 -1.98 -10.97
N GLY A 244 1.64 -2.33 -10.40
CA GLY A 244 2.95 -2.20 -11.05
C GLY A 244 3.41 -3.51 -11.71
N THR A 245 4.62 -3.48 -12.24
CA THR A 245 5.24 -4.60 -12.98
C THR A 245 6.24 -5.40 -12.13
N THR A 246 6.11 -5.34 -10.81
CA THR A 246 6.93 -6.08 -9.85
C THR A 246 6.08 -6.64 -8.71
N ALA A 247 6.48 -7.80 -8.17
CA ALA A 247 5.87 -8.39 -6.98
C ALA A 247 6.89 -9.23 -6.21
N THR A 248 6.69 -9.37 -4.89
CA THR A 248 7.47 -10.29 -4.05
C THR A 248 6.55 -11.31 -3.42
N VAL A 249 6.80 -12.58 -3.69
CA VAL A 249 6.10 -13.73 -3.09
C VAL A 249 6.93 -14.21 -1.89
N THR A 250 6.34 -14.27 -0.72
CA THR A 250 6.98 -14.67 0.55
C THR A 250 6.38 -15.96 1.09
N GLY A 251 6.98 -16.53 2.15
CA GLY A 251 6.48 -17.76 2.80
C GLY A 251 6.76 -19.01 2.00
N LEU A 252 7.74 -19.00 1.11
CA LEU A 252 8.14 -20.14 0.31
C LEU A 252 9.10 -21.04 1.11
N SER A 253 9.10 -22.35 0.78
CA SER A 253 10.04 -23.32 1.33
C SER A 253 11.43 -23.14 0.68
N ALA A 254 12.48 -23.33 1.46
CA ALA A 254 13.85 -23.30 0.95
C ALA A 254 14.14 -24.50 0.03
N ASP A 255 15.12 -24.37 -0.84
CA ASP A 255 15.58 -25.37 -1.79
C ASP A 255 14.45 -26.05 -2.60
N THR A 256 13.42 -25.26 -2.93
CA THR A 256 12.21 -25.75 -3.59
C THR A 256 12.03 -25.05 -4.95
N ALA A 257 11.72 -25.83 -5.98
CA ALA A 257 11.41 -25.31 -7.30
C ALA A 257 9.96 -24.80 -7.36
N TYR A 258 9.79 -23.63 -7.92
CA TYR A 258 8.49 -22.99 -8.15
C TYR A 258 8.39 -22.51 -9.60
N GLN A 259 7.16 -22.41 -10.09
CA GLN A 259 6.86 -21.77 -11.38
C GLN A 259 5.83 -20.67 -11.12
N PHE A 260 6.07 -19.50 -11.74
CA PHE A 260 5.20 -18.34 -11.63
C PHE A 260 4.89 -17.77 -13.01
N TYR A 261 3.66 -17.33 -13.20
CA TYR A 261 3.23 -16.55 -14.34
C TYR A 261 2.38 -15.36 -13.93
N VAL A 262 2.15 -14.43 -14.83
CA VAL A 262 1.44 -13.19 -14.56
C VAL A 262 0.31 -13.04 -15.56
N VAL A 263 -0.85 -12.58 -15.08
CA VAL A 263 -2.02 -12.21 -15.86
C VAL A 263 -2.30 -10.73 -15.65
N ALA A 264 -2.47 -9.97 -16.73
CA ALA A 264 -2.91 -8.58 -16.69
C ALA A 264 -4.44 -8.51 -16.67
N ARG A 265 -4.97 -7.45 -16.10
CA ARG A 265 -6.39 -7.11 -16.18
C ARG A 265 -6.55 -5.62 -16.48
N ASP A 266 -7.62 -5.27 -17.22
CA ASP A 266 -8.04 -3.89 -17.43
C ASP A 266 -9.06 -3.42 -16.38
N ALA A 267 -9.55 -2.20 -16.55
CA ALA A 267 -10.58 -1.64 -15.67
C ALA A 267 -11.98 -2.19 -15.95
N ALA A 268 -12.21 -2.74 -17.15
CA ALA A 268 -13.48 -3.38 -17.54
C ALA A 268 -13.60 -4.81 -16.98
N GLY A 269 -12.50 -5.38 -16.46
CA GLY A 269 -12.45 -6.73 -15.89
C GLY A 269 -12.01 -7.81 -16.87
N ASN A 270 -11.63 -7.44 -18.12
CA ASN A 270 -11.06 -8.40 -19.04
C ASN A 270 -9.66 -8.80 -18.57
N THR A 271 -9.30 -10.06 -18.78
CA THR A 271 -8.00 -10.60 -18.36
C THR A 271 -7.23 -11.12 -19.56
N SER A 272 -5.94 -10.86 -19.58
CA SER A 272 -5.02 -11.33 -20.59
C SER A 272 -4.87 -12.86 -20.59
N SER A 273 -4.32 -13.40 -21.65
CA SER A 273 -3.63 -14.68 -21.58
C SER A 273 -2.48 -14.62 -20.57
N PRO A 274 -2.12 -15.73 -19.89
CA PRO A 274 -0.97 -15.77 -19.01
C PRO A 274 0.34 -15.40 -19.75
N SER A 275 1.28 -14.80 -19.03
CA SER A 275 2.67 -14.75 -19.50
C SER A 275 3.26 -16.15 -19.63
N ILE A 276 4.40 -16.28 -20.30
CA ILE A 276 5.23 -17.48 -20.17
C ILE A 276 5.65 -17.61 -18.71
N ALA A 277 5.54 -18.83 -18.16
CA ALA A 277 5.94 -19.09 -16.76
C ALA A 277 7.47 -19.03 -16.60
N VAL A 278 7.93 -18.45 -15.51
CA VAL A 278 9.33 -18.48 -15.09
C VAL A 278 9.52 -19.57 -14.04
N SER A 279 10.52 -20.43 -14.25
CA SER A 279 10.94 -21.41 -13.24
C SER A 279 12.05 -20.83 -12.39
N VAL A 280 11.93 -20.96 -11.08
CA VAL A 280 12.93 -20.48 -10.12
C VAL A 280 13.01 -21.46 -8.96
N ARG A 281 14.22 -21.70 -8.47
CA ARG A 281 14.45 -22.47 -7.24
C ARG A 281 14.82 -21.50 -6.13
N THR A 282 14.10 -21.57 -5.01
CA THR A 282 14.50 -20.86 -3.79
C THR A 282 15.88 -21.35 -3.37
N SER A 283 16.70 -20.47 -2.86
CA SER A 283 18.01 -20.84 -2.37
C SER A 283 17.87 -21.95 -1.34
N THR A 284 18.79 -22.93 -1.36
CA THR A 284 18.99 -23.77 -0.19
C THR A 284 19.11 -22.79 0.98
N GLY A 285 18.39 -22.99 2.07
CA GLY A 285 18.61 -22.25 3.33
C GLY A 285 20.04 -22.53 3.84
N GLY A 286 20.98 -22.52 2.94
CA GLY A 286 22.39 -22.82 3.08
C GLY A 286 23.14 -21.54 3.34
N THR A 287 23.69 -21.49 4.47
CA THR A 287 24.98 -20.98 4.93
C THR A 287 25.77 -20.16 3.88
N THR A 288 25.17 -19.11 3.32
CA THR A 288 25.98 -17.90 3.18
C THR A 288 26.26 -17.53 4.64
N PRO A 289 27.52 -17.46 5.11
CA PRO A 289 27.79 -17.01 6.45
C PRO A 289 26.96 -15.74 6.63
N GLY A 290 25.94 -15.80 7.51
CA GLY A 290 25.08 -14.65 7.76
C GLY A 290 25.99 -13.51 8.10
N ALA A 291 25.55 -12.28 7.88
CA ALA A 291 26.30 -11.08 8.25
C ALA A 291 26.49 -11.01 9.78
N CYS A 292 26.90 -12.12 10.39
CA CYS A 292 27.14 -12.29 11.83
C CYS A 292 28.27 -13.28 12.11
N ALA A 293 29.00 -13.01 13.20
CA ALA A 293 29.98 -13.92 13.79
C ALA A 293 29.63 -14.13 15.27
N VAL A 294 29.72 -15.39 15.73
CA VAL A 294 29.42 -15.73 17.11
C VAL A 294 30.63 -16.37 17.77
N THR A 295 31.03 -15.80 18.89
CA THR A 295 32.02 -16.39 19.80
C THR A 295 31.29 -16.99 21.00
N TYR A 296 31.53 -18.28 21.26
CA TYR A 296 31.01 -18.97 22.43
C TYR A 296 32.19 -19.48 23.26
N SER A 297 32.17 -19.22 24.56
CA SER A 297 33.22 -19.70 25.48
C SER A 297 32.64 -20.20 26.80
N VAL A 298 33.31 -21.14 27.39
CA VAL A 298 33.02 -21.68 28.74
C VAL A 298 34.15 -21.29 29.67
N PRO A 299 34.11 -20.09 30.30
CA PRO A 299 35.18 -19.60 31.13
C PRO A 299 35.32 -20.36 32.47
N SER A 300 34.24 -21.04 32.91
CA SER A 300 34.22 -21.76 34.18
C SER A 300 33.30 -22.98 34.08
N SER A 301 33.73 -24.10 34.65
CA SER A 301 32.93 -25.33 34.82
C SER A 301 33.21 -25.98 36.19
N TRP A 302 32.19 -26.64 36.74
CA TRP A 302 32.22 -27.35 38.02
C TRP A 302 31.41 -28.65 37.89
N SER A 303 31.43 -29.48 38.90
CA SER A 303 30.65 -30.73 38.87
C SER A 303 29.16 -30.42 38.68
N GLY A 304 28.60 -30.83 37.57
CA GLY A 304 27.19 -30.68 37.23
C GLY A 304 26.79 -29.32 36.59
N GLY A 305 27.74 -28.36 36.38
CA GLY A 305 27.39 -27.06 35.77
C GLY A 305 28.55 -26.31 35.11
N PHE A 306 28.20 -25.23 34.46
CA PHE A 306 29.16 -24.35 33.79
C PHE A 306 28.59 -22.94 33.62
N THR A 307 29.48 -21.99 33.36
CA THR A 307 29.15 -20.65 32.87
C THR A 307 29.57 -20.53 31.41
N ALA A 308 28.70 -19.99 30.58
CA ALA A 308 29.02 -19.66 29.18
C ALA A 308 28.91 -18.16 28.92
N ASN A 309 29.81 -17.65 28.09
CA ASN A 309 29.73 -16.31 27.50
C ASN A 309 29.53 -16.44 25.99
N VAL A 310 28.60 -15.62 25.47
CA VAL A 310 28.25 -15.57 24.04
C VAL A 310 28.37 -14.12 23.55
N SER A 311 29.09 -13.93 22.46
CA SER A 311 29.20 -12.64 21.79
C SER A 311 28.70 -12.77 20.34
N VAL A 312 27.85 -11.84 19.92
CA VAL A 312 27.26 -11.79 18.58
C VAL A 312 27.69 -10.50 17.92
N LYS A 313 28.48 -10.59 16.86
CA LYS A 313 28.94 -9.45 16.05
C LYS A 313 28.14 -9.36 14.77
N ASN A 314 27.62 -8.18 14.46
CA ASN A 314 27.09 -7.88 13.14
C ASN A 314 28.25 -7.60 12.17
N THR A 315 28.50 -8.49 11.24
CA THR A 315 29.54 -8.36 10.20
C THR A 315 28.98 -7.86 8.88
N GLY A 316 27.67 -7.58 8.82
CA GLY A 316 26.99 -7.04 7.65
C GLY A 316 27.04 -5.52 7.57
N THR A 317 26.41 -4.97 6.54
CA THR A 317 26.34 -3.54 6.24
C THR A 317 25.07 -2.87 6.73
N SER A 318 24.09 -3.62 7.24
CA SER A 318 22.81 -3.13 7.76
C SER A 318 22.65 -3.47 9.24
N ALA A 319 21.94 -2.62 10.00
CA ALA A 319 21.62 -2.89 11.40
C ALA A 319 20.74 -4.13 11.53
N VAL A 320 21.02 -4.96 12.54
CA VAL A 320 20.17 -6.07 12.95
C VAL A 320 19.26 -5.58 14.07
N SER A 321 17.96 -5.50 13.81
CA SER A 321 16.95 -5.09 14.80
C SER A 321 16.25 -6.29 15.40
N ALA A 322 15.87 -6.18 16.68
CA ALA A 322 15.17 -7.23 17.44
C ALA A 322 15.86 -8.60 17.24
N TRP A 323 17.16 -8.64 17.50
CA TRP A 323 17.96 -9.83 17.23
C TRP A 323 17.49 -11.04 18.05
N GLN A 324 17.54 -12.20 17.38
CA GLN A 324 17.26 -13.49 17.96
C GLN A 324 18.34 -14.49 17.53
N LEU A 325 19.11 -15.01 18.48
CA LEU A 325 20.12 -16.04 18.25
C LEU A 325 19.59 -17.41 18.64
N VAL A 326 19.70 -18.38 17.73
CA VAL A 326 19.24 -19.76 17.94
C VAL A 326 20.41 -20.73 17.78
N TRP A 327 20.51 -21.75 18.67
CA TRP A 327 21.48 -22.84 18.58
C TRP A 327 20.91 -24.13 19.17
N ASP A 328 21.46 -25.28 18.78
CA ASP A 328 21.17 -26.55 19.41
C ASP A 328 21.92 -26.68 20.73
N VAL A 329 21.21 -26.98 21.81
CA VAL A 329 21.82 -27.24 23.11
C VAL A 329 22.50 -28.60 23.06
N PRO A 330 23.83 -28.68 23.32
CA PRO A 330 24.52 -29.96 23.29
C PRO A 330 23.91 -31.00 24.23
N ALA A 331 23.94 -32.25 23.85
CA ALA A 331 23.34 -33.36 24.61
C ALA A 331 23.88 -33.42 26.05
N GLY A 332 23.00 -33.59 27.00
CA GLY A 332 23.35 -33.64 28.43
C GLY A 332 23.63 -32.25 29.06
N GLN A 333 23.40 -31.16 28.32
CA GLN A 333 23.51 -29.82 28.85
C GLN A 333 22.13 -29.15 28.95
N GLY A 334 22.05 -28.11 29.81
CA GLY A 334 20.84 -27.30 29.98
C GLY A 334 21.23 -25.86 30.34
N ILE A 335 20.30 -24.90 30.19
CA ILE A 335 20.45 -23.50 30.55
C ILE A 335 19.56 -23.23 31.74
N THR A 336 20.09 -22.62 32.81
CA THR A 336 19.36 -22.38 34.07
C THR A 336 19.09 -20.91 34.34
N GLN A 337 20.03 -20.03 34.06
CA GLN A 337 19.94 -18.60 34.32
C GLN A 337 20.74 -17.85 33.27
N ALA A 338 20.15 -16.80 32.69
CA ALA A 338 20.83 -15.93 31.72
C ALA A 338 20.83 -14.47 32.19
N TRP A 339 21.78 -13.70 31.69
CA TRP A 339 21.90 -12.24 31.89
C TRP A 339 22.26 -11.54 30.59
N SER A 340 21.83 -10.30 30.45
CA SER A 340 21.99 -9.45 29.26
C SER A 340 21.24 -9.94 28.02
N ALA A 341 20.46 -11.02 28.11
CA ALA A 341 19.53 -11.51 27.12
C ALA A 341 18.44 -12.36 27.80
N GLU A 342 17.29 -12.49 27.16
CA GLU A 342 16.28 -13.48 27.52
C GLU A 342 16.60 -14.78 26.78
N VAL A 343 16.77 -15.88 27.50
CA VAL A 343 17.08 -17.19 26.90
C VAL A 343 15.98 -18.20 27.25
N ALA A 344 15.38 -18.79 26.23
CA ALA A 344 14.42 -19.88 26.37
C ALA A 344 14.94 -21.14 25.68
N VAL A 345 14.63 -22.31 26.27
CA VAL A 345 14.98 -23.62 25.68
C VAL A 345 13.68 -24.38 25.38
N ALA A 346 13.50 -24.81 24.15
CA ALA A 346 12.39 -25.66 23.72
C ALA A 346 12.87 -26.67 22.69
N ALA A 347 12.44 -27.92 22.84
CA ALA A 347 12.77 -29.02 21.93
C ALA A 347 14.29 -29.15 21.62
N GLY A 348 15.13 -28.97 22.62
CA GLY A 348 16.61 -29.04 22.48
C GLY A 348 17.27 -27.86 21.81
N LYS A 349 16.52 -26.79 21.48
CA LYS A 349 17.05 -25.55 20.92
C LYS A 349 16.97 -24.42 21.94
N ALA A 350 18.04 -23.68 22.08
CA ALA A 350 18.08 -22.43 22.82
C ALA A 350 17.80 -21.26 21.87
N THR A 351 17.03 -20.29 22.37
CA THR A 351 16.71 -19.04 21.69
C THR A 351 17.02 -17.88 22.63
N ALA A 352 18.00 -17.05 22.29
CA ALA A 352 18.33 -15.83 23.00
C ALA A 352 17.78 -14.61 22.25
N LYS A 353 17.21 -13.65 22.98
CA LYS A 353 16.70 -12.38 22.48
C LYS A 353 17.34 -11.21 23.23
N GLY A 354 17.56 -10.11 22.54
CA GLY A 354 18.06 -8.89 23.15
C GLY A 354 17.10 -8.32 24.20
N ALA A 355 17.65 -7.86 25.31
CA ALA A 355 16.93 -7.02 26.25
C ALA A 355 16.60 -5.65 25.63
N SER A 356 15.65 -4.90 26.20
CA SER A 356 15.19 -3.62 25.63
C SER A 356 16.30 -2.61 25.28
N TRP A 357 17.42 -2.66 25.98
CA TRP A 357 18.55 -1.76 25.83
C TRP A 357 19.59 -2.22 24.80
N ASN A 358 19.57 -3.47 24.32
CA ASN A 358 20.52 -4.05 23.38
C ASN A 358 19.87 -4.77 22.19
N GLN A 359 18.61 -4.47 21.88
CA GLN A 359 17.83 -5.11 20.79
C GLN A 359 18.42 -4.91 19.38
N ASN A 360 19.25 -3.88 19.20
CA ASN A 360 19.79 -3.50 17.90
C ASN A 360 21.30 -3.67 17.88
N ILE A 361 21.84 -4.27 16.79
CA ILE A 361 23.29 -4.41 16.58
C ILE A 361 23.64 -3.68 15.29
N GLN A 362 24.31 -2.52 15.42
CA GLN A 362 24.75 -1.75 14.26
C GLN A 362 25.86 -2.50 13.49
N PRO A 363 26.11 -2.20 12.21
CA PRO A 363 27.24 -2.75 11.46
C PRO A 363 28.55 -2.62 12.23
N GLY A 364 29.26 -3.74 12.35
CA GLY A 364 30.53 -3.83 13.10
C GLY A 364 30.40 -3.92 14.62
N GLN A 365 29.23 -3.67 15.19
CA GLN A 365 29.02 -3.77 16.64
C GLN A 365 28.86 -5.21 17.12
N THR A 366 29.16 -5.41 18.40
CA THR A 366 29.01 -6.69 19.10
C THR A 366 28.09 -6.51 20.32
N VAL A 367 27.18 -7.43 20.54
CA VAL A 367 26.44 -7.60 21.78
C VAL A 367 26.90 -8.87 22.48
N SER A 368 26.88 -8.88 23.80
CA SER A 368 27.32 -10.03 24.60
C SER A 368 26.29 -10.33 25.68
N PHE A 369 26.13 -11.59 25.96
CA PHE A 369 25.32 -12.12 27.05
C PHE A 369 25.99 -13.37 27.65
N GLY A 370 25.52 -13.80 28.77
CA GLY A 370 26.00 -15.03 29.38
C GLY A 370 24.90 -15.83 30.04
N PHE A 371 25.21 -17.04 30.42
CA PHE A 371 24.32 -17.89 31.17
C PHE A 371 25.05 -18.95 32.01
N ASN A 372 24.38 -19.42 33.04
CA ASN A 372 24.75 -20.63 33.75
C ASN A 372 24.00 -21.83 33.17
N GLY A 373 24.67 -22.93 33.03
CA GLY A 373 24.08 -24.17 32.53
C GLY A 373 24.42 -25.38 33.41
N THR A 374 23.67 -26.45 33.18
CA THR A 374 23.94 -27.79 33.74
C THR A 374 24.66 -28.66 32.72
N SER A 375 25.54 -29.57 33.15
CA SER A 375 26.21 -30.53 32.26
C SER A 375 26.38 -31.88 32.98
N GLN A 376 26.12 -32.98 32.25
CA GLN A 376 26.36 -34.32 32.73
C GLN A 376 27.83 -34.80 32.55
N GLY A 377 28.69 -33.94 32.06
CA GLY A 377 30.11 -34.17 31.83
C GLY A 377 30.84 -32.87 31.49
N THR A 378 31.98 -32.97 30.81
CA THR A 378 32.66 -31.77 30.32
C THR A 378 31.76 -31.02 29.33
N PRO A 379 31.46 -29.71 29.58
CA PRO A 379 30.63 -28.96 28.67
C PRO A 379 31.31 -28.78 27.29
N THR A 380 30.51 -28.94 26.26
CA THR A 380 30.92 -28.76 24.85
C THR A 380 30.23 -27.55 24.25
N ASN A 381 30.88 -26.89 23.31
CA ASN A 381 30.33 -25.74 22.60
C ASN A 381 29.29 -26.20 21.56
N PRO A 382 28.25 -25.44 21.30
CA PRO A 382 27.34 -25.63 20.15
C PRO A 382 28.13 -25.58 18.83
N SER A 383 27.70 -26.37 17.86
CA SER A 383 28.38 -26.49 16.55
C SER A 383 27.96 -25.43 15.55
N SER A 384 26.81 -24.79 15.76
CA SER A 384 26.24 -23.77 14.83
C SER A 384 25.31 -22.79 15.52
N PHE A 385 25.22 -21.61 14.96
CA PHE A 385 24.38 -20.50 15.42
C PHE A 385 23.64 -19.89 14.25
N ALA A 386 22.39 -19.43 14.49
CA ALA A 386 21.63 -18.68 13.51
C ALA A 386 21.10 -17.38 14.15
N LEU A 387 21.37 -16.24 13.52
CA LEU A 387 20.88 -14.91 13.92
C LEU A 387 19.72 -14.51 13.00
N ASN A 388 18.52 -14.30 13.57
CA ASN A 388 17.29 -14.03 12.81
C ASN A 388 17.09 -15.00 11.63
N GLY A 389 17.41 -16.28 11.86
CA GLY A 389 17.28 -17.36 10.87
C GLY A 389 18.47 -17.50 9.88
N ALA A 390 19.43 -16.56 9.87
CA ALA A 390 20.63 -16.64 9.05
C ALA A 390 21.80 -17.30 9.84
N SER A 391 22.50 -18.28 9.25
CA SER A 391 23.65 -18.91 9.90
C SER A 391 24.79 -17.90 10.13
N CYS A 392 25.39 -17.95 11.32
CA CYS A 392 26.55 -17.16 11.67
C CYS A 392 27.86 -17.94 11.47
N ALA A 393 28.96 -17.23 11.16
CA ALA A 393 30.28 -17.78 11.28
C ALA A 393 30.62 -18.03 12.77
N ALA A 394 31.26 -19.16 13.07
CA ALA A 394 31.91 -19.35 14.36
C ALA A 394 33.21 -18.54 14.37
N ALA A 395 33.42 -17.71 15.42
CA ALA A 395 34.59 -16.84 15.56
C ALA A 395 35.47 -17.29 16.73
#